data_127d538e30ad993f579340ac85f1afb3
#
_entry.id   127d538e30ad993f579340ac85f1afb3
#
_cell.length_a   1.000
_cell.length_b   1.000
_cell.length_c   1.000
_cell.angle_alpha   90.00
_cell.angle_beta   90.00
_cell.angle_gamma   90.00
#
_symmetry.space_group_name_H-M   'P 1'
#
loop_
_entity.id
_entity.type
_entity.pdbx_description
1 polymer ?
#
loop_
_entity_poly.entity_id
_entity_poly.type
_entity_poly.pdbx_seq_one_letter_code
_entity_poly.pdbx_strand_id
1 'polypeptide(L)'
;MGGLEKEEINRKLLHILALVLPVFIFYGPSLLDLSRTRVSWVVFGAFLFSLAFDFMRLSQTSLKAWFFAKFGSMLRVEEESQLTGATYILAGSFICSGISLVGENLAASVFLCLTLFILGDAAAALVGKGFGRIKIGNKSLEGA
;
A
#
# COMPACT_ATOMS: atom_id res chain seq x y z
N MET A 1 14.63 -13.69 -17.90
CA MET A 1 14.25 -12.27 -18.03
C MET A 1 12.74 -12.04 -17.86
N GLY A 2 11.84 -12.80 -18.46
CA GLY A 2 10.39 -12.56 -18.36
C GLY A 2 9.73 -12.80 -16.97
N GLY A 3 10.36 -13.46 -16.02
CA GLY A 3 9.80 -13.71 -14.69
C GLY A 3 9.90 -12.49 -13.77
N LEU A 4 11.04 -11.83 -13.77
CA LEU A 4 11.29 -10.64 -12.94
C LEU A 4 10.41 -9.44 -13.32
N GLU A 5 10.07 -9.29 -14.61
CA GLU A 5 9.16 -8.25 -15.07
C GLU A 5 7.71 -8.49 -14.60
N LYS A 6 7.23 -9.74 -14.58
CA LYS A 6 5.88 -10.08 -14.12
C LYS A 6 5.71 -9.85 -12.61
N GLU A 7 6.68 -10.24 -11.82
CA GLU A 7 6.66 -10.03 -10.36
C GLU A 7 6.60 -8.54 -10.01
N GLU A 8 7.37 -7.73 -10.72
CA GLU A 8 7.36 -6.30 -10.49
C GLU A 8 6.08 -5.62 -10.96
N ILE A 9 5.52 -6.05 -12.09
CA ILE A 9 4.22 -5.56 -12.58
C ILE A 9 3.13 -5.89 -11.56
N ASN A 10 3.08 -7.12 -11.07
CA ASN A 10 2.10 -7.55 -10.08
C ASN A 10 2.19 -6.73 -8.79
N ARG A 11 3.41 -6.48 -8.30
CA ARG A 11 3.63 -5.65 -7.12
C ARG A 11 3.16 -4.21 -7.31
N LYS A 12 3.38 -3.64 -8.51
CA LYS A 12 2.93 -2.29 -8.86
C LYS A 12 1.42 -2.19 -9.03
N LEU A 13 0.80 -3.21 -9.58
CA LEU A 13 -0.66 -3.30 -9.65
C LEU A 13 -1.27 -3.32 -8.25
N LEU A 14 -0.69 -4.07 -7.33
CA LEU A 14 -1.12 -4.07 -5.93
C LEU A 14 -0.96 -2.69 -5.28
N HIS A 15 0.12 -2.00 -5.60
CA HIS A 15 0.39 -0.63 -5.09
C HIS A 15 -0.63 0.38 -5.65
N ILE A 16 -0.95 0.29 -6.95
CA ILE A 16 -1.99 1.12 -7.56
C ILE A 16 -3.37 0.81 -6.97
N LEU A 17 -3.65 -0.46 -6.65
CA LEU A 17 -4.89 -0.85 -5.97
C LEU A 17 -5.04 -0.16 -4.61
N ALA A 18 -3.94 0.15 -3.94
CA ALA A 18 -3.97 0.91 -2.69
C ALA A 18 -4.55 2.33 -2.83
N LEU A 19 -4.69 2.87 -4.06
CA LEU A 19 -5.41 4.13 -4.32
C LEU A 19 -6.88 4.08 -3.89
N VAL A 20 -7.45 2.89 -3.73
CA VAL A 20 -8.78 2.73 -3.14
C VAL A 20 -8.83 3.35 -1.74
N LEU A 21 -7.74 3.34 -0.97
CA LEU A 21 -7.70 3.88 0.39
C LEU A 21 -7.92 5.41 0.46
N PRO A 22 -7.13 6.26 -0.23
CA PRO A 22 -7.39 7.71 -0.23
C PRO A 22 -8.76 8.06 -0.83
N VAL A 23 -9.19 7.36 -1.88
CA VAL A 23 -10.52 7.55 -2.47
C VAL A 23 -11.61 7.21 -1.45
N PHE A 24 -11.50 6.09 -0.75
CA PHE A 24 -12.46 5.69 0.27
C PHE A 24 -12.47 6.65 1.48
N ILE A 25 -11.30 7.11 1.94
CA ILE A 25 -11.21 8.04 3.07
C ILE A 25 -11.87 9.39 2.73
N PHE A 26 -11.64 9.91 1.52
CA PHE A 26 -12.13 11.23 1.13
C PHE A 26 -13.56 11.21 0.60
N TYR A 27 -13.86 10.32 -0.36
CA TYR A 27 -15.15 10.25 -1.03
C TYR A 27 -16.14 9.28 -0.38
N GLY A 28 -15.67 8.33 0.45
CA GLY A 28 -16.52 7.34 1.12
C GLY A 28 -17.67 7.96 1.90
N PRO A 29 -17.47 9.05 2.66
CA PRO A 29 -18.56 9.72 3.36
C PRO A 29 -19.69 10.18 2.44
N SER A 30 -19.37 10.75 1.29
CA SER A 30 -20.38 11.28 0.34
C SER A 30 -20.99 10.21 -0.57
N LEU A 31 -20.20 9.18 -0.96
CA LEU A 31 -20.68 8.14 -1.87
C LEU A 31 -21.52 7.07 -1.16
N LEU A 32 -21.23 6.79 0.10
CA LEU A 32 -21.87 5.71 0.86
C LEU A 32 -22.77 6.23 1.99
N ASP A 33 -22.99 7.54 2.06
CA ASP A 33 -23.74 8.20 3.15
C ASP A 33 -23.25 7.79 4.55
N LEU A 34 -21.93 7.71 4.69
CA LEU A 34 -21.25 7.34 5.92
C LEU A 34 -20.68 8.58 6.62
N SER A 35 -20.66 8.57 7.96
CA SER A 35 -19.86 9.56 8.68
C SER A 35 -18.36 9.29 8.48
N ARG A 36 -17.53 10.34 8.48
CA ARG A 36 -16.06 10.20 8.42
C ARG A 36 -15.51 9.28 9.51
N THR A 37 -16.13 9.35 10.71
CA THR A 37 -15.78 8.47 11.81
C THR A 37 -16.02 7.00 11.47
N ARG A 38 -17.13 6.67 10.81
CA ARG A 38 -17.38 5.28 10.36
C ARG A 38 -16.35 4.82 9.32
N VAL A 39 -16.01 5.67 8.37
CA VAL A 39 -14.96 5.38 7.39
C VAL A 39 -13.62 5.11 8.10
N SER A 40 -13.24 5.93 9.08
CA SER A 40 -12.02 5.72 9.86
C SER A 40 -12.05 4.38 10.63
N TRP A 41 -13.19 3.98 11.19
CA TRP A 41 -13.33 2.66 11.83
C TRP A 41 -13.23 1.50 10.86
N VAL A 42 -13.73 1.64 9.64
CA VAL A 42 -13.56 0.62 8.58
C VAL A 42 -12.10 0.46 8.21
N VAL A 43 -11.37 1.56 8.02
CA VAL A 43 -9.92 1.52 7.73
C VAL A 43 -9.15 0.90 8.92
N PHE A 44 -9.52 1.23 10.14
CA PHE A 44 -8.94 0.62 11.34
C PHE A 44 -9.19 -0.89 11.39
N GLY A 45 -10.41 -1.33 11.11
CA GLY A 45 -10.75 -2.76 11.03
C GLY A 45 -9.94 -3.49 9.96
N ALA A 46 -9.78 -2.89 8.78
CA ALA A 46 -8.93 -3.43 7.72
C ALA A 46 -7.46 -3.53 8.14
N PHE A 47 -6.93 -2.51 8.84
CA PHE A 47 -5.59 -2.53 9.40
C PHE A 47 -5.42 -3.67 10.42
N LEU A 48 -6.34 -3.79 11.39
CA LEU A 48 -6.28 -4.85 12.40
C LEU A 48 -6.38 -6.24 11.77
N PHE A 49 -7.23 -6.41 10.76
CA PHE A 49 -7.34 -7.68 10.04
C PHE A 49 -6.03 -8.04 9.34
N SER A 50 -5.43 -7.09 8.62
CA SER A 50 -4.14 -7.28 7.95
C SER A 50 -3.02 -7.60 8.94
N LEU A 51 -2.98 -6.89 10.06
CA LEU A 51 -2.01 -7.10 11.13
C LEU A 51 -2.16 -8.49 11.77
N ALA A 52 -3.37 -8.88 12.11
CA ALA A 52 -3.66 -10.20 12.67
C ALA A 52 -3.29 -11.32 11.69
N PHE A 53 -3.60 -11.13 10.40
CA PHE A 53 -3.21 -12.08 9.35
C PHE A 53 -1.69 -12.21 9.23
N ASP A 54 -0.95 -11.11 9.26
CA ASP A 54 0.51 -11.13 9.23
C ASP A 54 1.10 -11.84 10.46
N PHE A 55 0.58 -11.61 11.66
CA PHE A 55 1.00 -12.33 12.86
C PHE A 55 0.73 -13.83 12.75
N MET A 56 -0.45 -14.22 12.28
CA MET A 56 -0.78 -15.64 12.07
C MET A 56 0.16 -16.27 11.04
N ARG A 57 0.41 -15.61 9.94
CA ARG A 57 1.33 -16.06 8.89
C ARG A 57 2.75 -16.23 9.40
N LEU A 58 3.25 -15.28 10.20
CA LEU A 58 4.60 -15.36 10.76
C LEU A 58 4.73 -16.44 11.84
N SER A 59 3.64 -16.78 12.54
CA SER A 59 3.61 -17.80 13.59
C SER A 59 3.43 -19.23 13.05
N GLN A 60 2.81 -19.40 11.88
CA GLN A 60 2.46 -20.72 11.33
C GLN A 60 3.20 -20.99 10.01
N THR A 61 4.10 -21.96 10.01
CA THR A 61 4.90 -22.33 8.84
C THR A 61 4.06 -22.77 7.64
N SER A 62 2.96 -23.50 7.87
CA SER A 62 2.07 -23.97 6.80
C SER A 62 1.31 -22.80 6.14
N LEU A 63 0.82 -21.85 6.93
CA LEU A 63 0.14 -20.65 6.43
C LEU A 63 1.11 -19.74 5.68
N LYS A 64 2.33 -19.60 6.19
CA LYS A 64 3.43 -18.89 5.53
C LYS A 64 3.72 -19.50 4.16
N ALA A 65 3.94 -20.80 4.08
CA ALA A 65 4.24 -21.49 2.83
C ALA A 65 3.09 -21.36 1.80
N TRP A 66 1.84 -21.54 2.23
CA TRP A 66 0.67 -21.35 1.38
C TRP A 66 0.56 -19.91 0.83
N PHE A 67 0.76 -18.92 1.70
CA PHE A 67 0.68 -17.51 1.32
C PHE A 67 1.75 -17.13 0.30
N PHE A 68 2.99 -17.56 0.52
CA PHE A 68 4.09 -17.31 -0.42
C PHE A 68 3.92 -18.08 -1.73
N ALA A 69 3.39 -19.30 -1.72
CA ALA A 69 3.09 -20.04 -2.94
C ALA A 69 2.05 -19.29 -3.83
N LYS A 70 1.12 -18.57 -3.21
CA LYS A 70 0.04 -17.89 -3.92
C LYS A 70 0.33 -16.42 -4.25
N PHE A 71 1.00 -15.70 -3.37
CA PHE A 71 1.22 -14.25 -3.44
C PHE A 71 2.70 -13.85 -3.51
N GLY A 72 3.63 -14.80 -3.47
CA GLY A 72 5.07 -14.54 -3.44
C GLY A 72 5.56 -13.64 -4.57
N SER A 73 4.93 -13.73 -5.77
CA SER A 73 5.26 -12.86 -6.91
C SER A 73 4.91 -11.37 -6.69
N MET A 74 4.15 -11.05 -5.64
CA MET A 74 3.73 -9.68 -5.30
C MET A 74 4.46 -9.13 -4.08
N LEU A 75 5.20 -9.99 -3.37
CA LEU A 75 5.84 -9.69 -2.11
C LEU A 75 7.34 -9.44 -2.29
N ARG A 76 7.94 -8.74 -1.34
CA ARG A 76 9.39 -8.63 -1.24
C ARG A 76 9.95 -9.82 -0.47
N VAL A 77 11.20 -10.17 -0.74
CA VAL A 77 11.89 -11.28 -0.02
C VAL A 77 11.93 -11.03 1.48
N GLU A 78 12.10 -9.76 1.88
CA GLU A 78 12.13 -9.36 3.29
C GLU A 78 10.78 -9.59 3.99
N GLU A 79 9.66 -9.50 3.27
CA GLU A 79 8.32 -9.73 3.80
C GLU A 79 8.07 -11.19 4.19
N GLU A 80 9.01 -12.08 3.86
CA GLU A 80 8.98 -13.46 4.36
C GLU A 80 9.12 -13.55 5.88
N SER A 81 9.85 -12.64 6.49
CA SER A 81 10.12 -12.60 7.94
C SER A 81 9.57 -11.35 8.63
N GLN A 82 8.92 -10.46 7.88
CA GLN A 82 8.39 -9.18 8.37
C GLN A 82 6.93 -9.02 7.99
N LEU A 83 6.31 -7.94 8.48
CA LEU A 83 4.95 -7.55 8.08
C LEU A 83 4.92 -7.20 6.59
N THR A 84 3.79 -7.44 5.94
CA THR A 84 3.61 -7.09 4.53
C THR A 84 3.53 -5.57 4.33
N GLY A 85 3.92 -5.10 3.14
CA GLY A 85 3.76 -3.70 2.75
C GLY A 85 2.31 -3.23 2.81
N ALA A 86 1.34 -4.12 2.59
CA ALA A 86 -0.09 -3.83 2.74
C ALA A 86 -0.45 -3.41 4.17
N THR A 87 0.09 -4.08 5.18
CA THR A 87 -0.13 -3.72 6.60
C THR A 87 0.44 -2.34 6.92
N TYR A 88 1.62 -1.99 6.41
CA TYR A 88 2.18 -0.64 6.59
C TYR A 88 1.35 0.44 5.90
N ILE A 89 0.87 0.20 4.69
CA ILE A 89 0.00 1.14 3.97
C ILE A 89 -1.31 1.34 4.73
N LEU A 90 -1.93 0.28 5.23
CA LEU A 90 -3.15 0.36 6.04
C LEU A 90 -2.92 1.08 7.36
N ALA A 91 -1.79 0.88 8.04
CA ALA A 91 -1.43 1.61 9.25
C ALA A 91 -1.31 3.12 8.97
N GLY A 92 -0.58 3.51 7.93
CA GLY A 92 -0.46 4.90 7.51
C GLY A 92 -1.80 5.50 7.11
N SER A 93 -2.62 4.76 6.36
CA SER A 93 -3.96 5.19 5.96
C SER A 93 -4.91 5.36 7.13
N PHE A 94 -4.80 4.52 8.17
CA PHE A 94 -5.57 4.69 9.40
C PHE A 94 -5.20 5.99 10.14
N ILE A 95 -3.90 6.27 10.32
CA ILE A 95 -3.42 7.53 10.92
C ILE A 95 -3.94 8.72 10.12
N CYS A 96 -3.79 8.68 8.79
CA CYS A 96 -4.29 9.71 7.89
C CYS A 96 -5.82 9.88 7.96
N SER A 97 -6.58 8.78 8.08
CA SER A 97 -8.03 8.87 8.25
C SER A 97 -8.42 9.54 9.58
N GLY A 98 -7.65 9.31 10.64
CA GLY A 98 -7.81 10.02 11.92
C GLY A 98 -7.59 11.54 11.78
N ILE A 99 -6.56 11.94 11.05
CA ILE A 99 -6.30 13.37 10.75
C ILE A 99 -7.45 13.98 9.95
N SER A 100 -8.06 13.22 9.03
CA SER A 100 -9.19 13.70 8.22
C SER A 100 -10.45 14.02 9.03
N LEU A 101 -10.55 13.54 10.29
CA LEU A 101 -11.67 13.85 11.17
C LEU A 101 -11.65 15.29 11.68
N VAL A 102 -10.51 15.97 11.64
CA VAL A 102 -10.33 17.32 12.17
C VAL A 102 -11.06 18.38 11.32
N GLY A 103 -11.16 18.15 10.00
CA GLY A 103 -11.86 19.07 9.10
C GLY A 103 -11.66 18.79 7.62
N GLU A 104 -12.49 19.44 6.78
CA GLU A 104 -12.51 19.26 5.32
C GLU A 104 -11.16 19.55 4.66
N ASN A 105 -10.49 20.62 5.07
CA ASN A 105 -9.20 21.02 4.50
C ASN A 105 -8.12 19.97 4.77
N LEU A 106 -8.12 19.38 5.97
CA LEU A 106 -7.20 18.30 6.32
C LEU A 106 -7.56 17.00 5.60
N ALA A 107 -8.84 16.71 5.40
CA ALA A 107 -9.26 15.57 4.61
C ALA A 107 -8.80 15.68 3.15
N ALA A 108 -8.90 16.85 2.53
CA ALA A 108 -8.39 17.10 1.19
C ALA A 108 -6.86 16.96 1.13
N SER A 109 -6.15 17.47 2.13
CA SER A 109 -4.69 17.33 2.25
C SER A 109 -4.27 15.87 2.39
N VAL A 110 -4.97 15.09 3.23
CA VAL A 110 -4.76 13.65 3.39
C VAL A 110 -4.97 12.92 2.07
N PHE A 111 -6.04 13.22 1.35
CA PHE A 111 -6.30 12.65 0.03
C PHE A 111 -5.15 12.90 -0.94
N LEU A 112 -4.69 14.15 -1.04
CA LEU A 112 -3.58 14.52 -1.91
C LEU A 112 -2.27 13.82 -1.49
N CYS A 113 -1.93 13.87 -0.20
CA CYS A 113 -0.69 13.27 0.30
C CYS A 113 -0.63 11.75 0.07
N LEU A 114 -1.70 11.02 0.40
CA LEU A 114 -1.76 9.58 0.18
C LEU A 114 -1.74 9.22 -1.31
N THR A 115 -2.47 9.97 -2.13
CA THR A 115 -2.51 9.75 -3.58
C THR A 115 -1.14 10.00 -4.20
N LEU A 116 -0.49 11.11 -3.85
CA LEU A 116 0.85 11.44 -4.34
C LEU A 116 1.90 10.44 -3.85
N PHE A 117 1.80 9.98 -2.61
CA PHE A 117 2.70 8.96 -2.07
C PHE A 117 2.59 7.65 -2.87
N ILE A 118 1.37 7.16 -3.08
CA ILE A 118 1.12 5.90 -3.80
C ILE A 118 1.50 6.01 -5.28
N LEU A 119 1.05 7.08 -5.96
CA LEU A 119 1.37 7.31 -7.37
C LEU A 119 2.84 7.66 -7.58
N GLY A 120 3.43 8.42 -6.66
CA GLY A 120 4.83 8.82 -6.73
C GLY A 120 5.77 7.61 -6.70
N ASP A 121 5.55 6.66 -5.80
CA ASP A 121 6.33 5.42 -5.76
C ASP A 121 6.17 4.59 -7.05
N ALA A 122 4.94 4.48 -7.55
CA ALA A 122 4.69 3.79 -8.81
C ALA A 122 5.37 4.49 -10.00
N ALA A 123 5.26 5.81 -10.08
CA ALA A 123 5.87 6.62 -11.14
C ALA A 123 7.40 6.59 -11.06
N ALA A 124 7.98 6.78 -9.87
CA ALA A 124 9.42 6.72 -9.64
C ALA A 124 10.02 5.39 -10.11
N ALA A 125 9.34 4.30 -9.80
CA ALA A 125 9.77 2.98 -10.23
C ALA A 125 9.66 2.77 -11.75
N LEU A 126 8.62 3.31 -12.40
CA LEU A 126 8.46 3.23 -13.87
C LEU A 126 9.51 4.09 -14.59
N VAL A 127 9.71 5.32 -14.11
CA VAL A 127 10.73 6.24 -14.68
C VAL A 127 12.13 5.68 -14.48
N GLY A 128 12.44 5.18 -13.27
CA GLY A 128 13.74 4.61 -12.96
C GLY A 128 14.10 3.41 -13.82
N LYS A 129 13.13 2.59 -14.21
CA LYS A 129 13.36 1.44 -15.11
C LYS A 129 13.30 1.78 -16.57
N GLY A 130 12.39 2.66 -16.98
CA GLY A 130 12.21 3.05 -18.39
C GLY A 130 13.26 4.03 -18.89
N PHE A 131 13.66 4.98 -18.07
CA PHE A 131 14.55 6.08 -18.44
C PHE A 131 15.83 6.17 -17.61
N GLY A 132 15.98 5.31 -16.59
CA GLY A 132 17.12 5.34 -15.68
C GLY A 132 18.45 5.05 -16.39
N ARG A 133 19.27 6.09 -16.58
CA ARG A 133 20.61 6.01 -17.19
C ARG A 133 21.71 5.96 -16.15
N ILE A 134 21.53 6.67 -15.04
CA ILE A 134 22.54 6.80 -13.98
C ILE A 134 22.15 5.87 -12.83
N LYS A 135 22.91 4.79 -12.63
CA LYS A 135 22.67 3.84 -11.54
C LYS A 135 23.38 4.28 -10.27
N ILE A 136 22.63 4.37 -9.16
CA ILE A 136 23.16 4.57 -7.81
C ILE A 136 22.74 3.34 -6.98
N GLY A 137 23.67 2.39 -6.82
CA GLY A 137 23.38 1.09 -6.20
C GLY A 137 22.35 0.30 -7.02
N ASN A 138 21.26 -0.12 -6.38
CA ASN A 138 20.18 -0.87 -7.01
C ASN A 138 19.06 0.00 -7.62
N LYS A 139 19.19 1.32 -7.52
CA LYS A 139 18.21 2.30 -8.05
C LYS A 139 18.85 3.17 -9.13
N SER A 140 18.03 3.84 -9.94
CA SER A 140 18.50 4.91 -10.82
C SER A 140 18.24 6.28 -10.20
N LEU A 141 19.06 7.26 -10.55
CA LEU A 141 18.90 8.64 -10.06
C LEU A 141 17.55 9.23 -10.51
N GLU A 142 17.09 8.87 -11.71
CA GLU A 142 15.84 9.36 -12.30
C GLU A 142 14.59 8.72 -11.68
N GLY A 143 14.76 7.64 -10.92
CA GLY A 143 13.68 6.93 -10.21
C GLY A 143 13.82 6.97 -8.69
N ALA A 144 14.66 7.87 -8.17
CA ALA A 144 14.89 8.01 -6.73
C ALA A 144 13.90 8.98 -6.07
#